data_f657c21c95f136a48e7953f43b33ce23
#
_entry.id   f657c21c95f136a48e7953f43b33ce23
#
_cell.length_a   1.000
_cell.length_b   1.000
_cell.length_c   1.000
_cell.angle_alpha   90.00
_cell.angle_beta   90.00
_cell.angle_gamma   90.00
#
_symmetry.space_group_name_H-M   'P 1'
#
loop_
_entity.id
_entity.type
_entity.pdbx_description
1 polymer ?
#
loop_
_entity_poly.entity_id
_entity_poly.type
_entity_poly.pdbx_seq_one_letter_code
_entity_poly.pdbx_strand_id
1 'polypeptide(L)'
;MDWDDLKVLLALSRKGSARAAAQVLGVSNSTVTRRLDEMERQLGTQLFDRTPDGYRMTAAAEDLLPTAEHVEELVVGAERKITGGDQEFEGAIRLTMPPVNGMGSLVSAMGEFATRYPGIELELMPSNEALDLSRREADIAIRVMPQGAQPPDYLIGRYLCPLTASSYVHRELLNPERPEDVSHLTWIGKNPGNQVETWLQKTDFPDLPVRHAIDNINLVVDALRGKMGMAFAPCFSVYNQPDIVRVPGATVIHHSDMWVLTHKDLRLSARMRALRDIIAEEFGKIRHKLDTRPPP
;
A
#
# COMPACT_ATOMS: atom_id res chain seq x y z
N MET A 1 29.61 -5.80 -12.44
CA MET A 1 28.52 -6.66 -11.94
C MET A 1 27.51 -6.87 -13.06
N ASP A 2 27.14 -8.12 -13.35
CA ASP A 2 26.17 -8.52 -14.37
C ASP A 2 25.07 -9.42 -13.76
N TRP A 3 24.16 -9.93 -14.63
CA TRP A 3 23.08 -10.80 -14.18
C TRP A 3 23.57 -12.14 -13.58
N ASP A 4 24.63 -12.70 -14.14
CA ASP A 4 25.19 -13.96 -13.64
C ASP A 4 25.83 -13.80 -12.26
N ASP A 5 26.35 -12.60 -11.95
CA ASP A 5 26.86 -12.27 -10.61
C ASP A 5 25.70 -12.21 -9.59
N LEU A 6 24.57 -11.59 -9.97
CA LEU A 6 23.37 -11.56 -9.12
C LEU A 6 22.81 -12.96 -8.87
N LYS A 7 22.86 -13.87 -9.85
CA LYS A 7 22.47 -15.28 -9.64
C LYS A 7 23.35 -15.96 -8.59
N VAL A 8 24.65 -15.65 -8.53
CA VAL A 8 25.56 -16.18 -7.51
C VAL A 8 25.19 -15.64 -6.13
N LEU A 9 24.91 -14.34 -6.00
CA LEU A 9 24.44 -13.75 -4.75
C LEU A 9 23.18 -14.46 -4.25
N LEU A 10 22.15 -14.59 -5.11
CA LEU A 10 20.87 -15.25 -4.79
C LEU A 10 21.06 -16.71 -4.40
N ALA A 11 21.89 -17.45 -5.13
CA ALA A 11 22.11 -18.85 -4.81
C ALA A 11 22.85 -19.04 -3.49
N LEU A 12 23.83 -18.19 -3.17
CA LEU A 12 24.55 -18.21 -1.89
C LEU A 12 23.67 -17.79 -0.71
N SER A 13 22.85 -16.75 -0.87
CA SER A 13 21.93 -16.29 0.18
C SER A 13 20.92 -17.38 0.57
N ARG A 14 20.39 -18.08 -0.44
CA ARG A 14 19.36 -19.12 -0.24
C ARG A 14 19.92 -20.47 0.23
N LYS A 15 21.17 -20.79 -0.13
CA LYS A 15 21.77 -22.12 0.11
C LYS A 15 22.86 -22.13 1.16
N GLY A 16 23.41 -20.99 1.55
CA GLY A 16 24.43 -20.85 2.59
C GLY A 16 25.80 -21.47 2.30
N SER A 17 25.99 -22.16 1.15
CA SER A 17 27.27 -22.77 0.80
C SER A 17 27.55 -22.74 -0.71
N ALA A 18 28.84 -22.57 -1.07
CA ALA A 18 29.26 -22.56 -2.48
C ALA A 18 28.94 -23.88 -3.19
N ARG A 19 29.00 -25.01 -2.50
CA ARG A 19 28.68 -26.33 -3.05
C ARG A 19 27.20 -26.42 -3.43
N ALA A 20 26.32 -26.01 -2.54
CA ALA A 20 24.88 -26.06 -2.78
C ALA A 20 24.45 -25.01 -3.82
N ALA A 21 25.05 -23.82 -3.78
CA ALA A 21 24.83 -22.79 -4.80
C ALA A 21 25.29 -23.26 -6.21
N ALA A 22 26.45 -23.91 -6.30
CA ALA A 22 26.98 -24.47 -7.55
C ALA A 22 26.05 -25.53 -8.16
N GLN A 23 25.46 -26.38 -7.34
CA GLN A 23 24.46 -27.37 -7.78
C GLN A 23 23.23 -26.71 -8.42
N VAL A 24 22.70 -25.66 -7.79
CA VAL A 24 21.54 -24.93 -8.30
C VAL A 24 21.86 -24.20 -9.60
N LEU A 25 23.06 -23.62 -9.68
CA LEU A 25 23.49 -22.85 -10.87
C LEU A 25 24.03 -23.71 -12.01
N GLY A 26 24.21 -25.02 -11.80
CA GLY A 26 24.79 -25.92 -12.81
C GLY A 26 26.25 -25.62 -13.13
N VAL A 27 27.02 -25.10 -12.16
CA VAL A 27 28.44 -24.71 -12.35
C VAL A 27 29.33 -25.40 -11.30
N SER A 28 30.64 -25.18 -11.37
CA SER A 28 31.58 -25.66 -10.36
C SER A 28 31.64 -24.76 -9.12
N ASN A 29 32.03 -25.32 -7.95
CA ASN A 29 32.27 -24.54 -6.73
C ASN A 29 33.28 -23.40 -6.94
N SER A 30 34.34 -23.68 -7.71
CA SER A 30 35.36 -22.68 -8.04
C SER A 30 34.81 -21.53 -8.89
N THR A 31 33.83 -21.81 -9.75
CA THR A 31 33.14 -20.78 -10.52
C THR A 31 32.34 -19.84 -9.62
N VAL A 32 31.58 -20.41 -8.65
CA VAL A 32 30.81 -19.62 -7.68
C VAL A 32 31.72 -18.71 -6.87
N THR A 33 32.79 -19.30 -6.30
CA THR A 33 33.76 -18.52 -5.49
C THR A 33 34.44 -17.41 -6.30
N ARG A 34 34.93 -17.74 -7.50
CA ARG A 34 35.58 -16.76 -8.37
C ARG A 34 34.65 -15.60 -8.76
N ARG A 35 33.40 -15.88 -9.11
CA ARG A 35 32.41 -14.83 -9.45
C ARG A 35 32.09 -13.96 -8.24
N LEU A 36 31.93 -14.55 -7.06
CA LEU A 36 31.75 -13.79 -5.82
C LEU A 36 32.94 -12.86 -5.57
N ASP A 37 34.18 -13.39 -5.60
CA ASP A 37 35.40 -12.60 -5.39
C ASP A 37 35.50 -11.44 -6.40
N GLU A 38 35.14 -11.67 -7.64
CA GLU A 38 35.15 -10.66 -8.69
C GLU A 38 34.08 -9.57 -8.48
N MET A 39 32.88 -9.96 -8.09
CA MET A 39 31.80 -9.04 -7.76
C MET A 39 32.16 -8.17 -6.52
N GLU A 40 32.66 -8.78 -5.44
CA GLU A 40 33.11 -8.07 -4.23
C GLU A 40 34.25 -7.08 -4.54
N ARG A 41 35.19 -7.48 -5.38
CA ARG A 41 36.27 -6.61 -5.85
C ARG A 41 35.77 -5.42 -6.68
N GLN A 42 34.79 -5.63 -7.58
CA GLN A 42 34.19 -4.54 -8.36
C GLN A 42 33.39 -3.55 -7.50
N LEU A 43 32.68 -4.05 -6.48
CA LEU A 43 31.91 -3.24 -5.57
C LEU A 43 32.74 -2.60 -4.47
N GLY A 44 33.96 -3.07 -4.25
CA GLY A 44 34.84 -2.60 -3.18
C GLY A 44 34.36 -2.96 -1.77
N THR A 45 33.46 -3.95 -1.65
CA THR A 45 32.88 -4.38 -0.37
C THR A 45 32.67 -5.89 -0.36
N GLN A 46 32.75 -6.49 0.82
CA GLN A 46 32.43 -7.90 1.02
C GLN A 46 30.91 -8.07 1.14
N LEU A 47 30.38 -9.06 0.41
CA LEU A 47 28.97 -9.43 0.45
C LEU A 47 28.73 -10.63 1.36
N PHE A 48 29.72 -11.51 1.53
CA PHE A 48 29.62 -12.67 2.39
C PHE A 48 30.84 -12.86 3.30
N ASP A 49 30.56 -13.13 4.55
CA ASP A 49 31.56 -13.67 5.49
C ASP A 49 31.73 -15.17 5.26
N ARG A 50 32.98 -15.62 5.14
CA ARG A 50 33.29 -17.06 5.01
C ARG A 50 33.48 -17.64 6.40
N THR A 51 32.61 -18.55 6.78
CA THR A 51 32.65 -19.23 8.07
C THR A 51 32.93 -20.72 7.88
N PRO A 52 33.33 -21.46 8.93
CA PRO A 52 33.44 -22.93 8.85
C PRO A 52 32.14 -23.62 8.43
N ASP A 53 30.99 -22.99 8.72
CA ASP A 53 29.65 -23.52 8.42
C ASP A 53 29.16 -23.08 7.04
N GLY A 54 29.87 -22.21 6.31
CA GLY A 54 29.48 -21.73 4.99
C GLY A 54 29.59 -20.22 4.79
N TYR A 55 28.66 -19.65 4.05
CA TYR A 55 28.60 -18.23 3.70
C TYR A 55 27.47 -17.54 4.47
N ARG A 56 27.82 -16.45 5.17
CA ARG A 56 26.87 -15.59 5.88
C ARG A 56 26.83 -14.22 5.21
N MET A 57 25.63 -13.71 4.92
CA MET A 57 25.47 -12.39 4.34
C MET A 57 26.01 -11.30 5.27
N THR A 58 26.64 -10.28 4.69
CA THR A 58 26.94 -9.01 5.32
C THR A 58 25.77 -8.04 5.16
N ALA A 59 25.75 -6.93 5.89
CA ALA A 59 24.76 -5.88 5.72
C ALA A 59 24.68 -5.38 4.26
N ALA A 60 25.81 -5.28 3.57
CA ALA A 60 25.86 -4.90 2.15
C ALA A 60 25.13 -5.92 1.24
N ALA A 61 25.23 -7.22 1.53
CA ALA A 61 24.50 -8.24 0.81
C ALA A 61 23.00 -8.20 1.12
N GLU A 62 22.64 -7.95 2.38
CA GLU A 62 21.23 -7.79 2.80
C GLU A 62 20.57 -6.60 2.09
N ASP A 63 21.29 -5.48 1.96
CA ASP A 63 20.81 -4.30 1.22
C ASP A 63 20.67 -4.55 -0.30
N LEU A 64 21.55 -5.39 -0.89
CA LEU A 64 21.53 -5.71 -2.31
C LEU A 64 20.52 -6.80 -2.66
N LEU A 65 20.18 -7.69 -1.72
CA LEU A 65 19.34 -8.86 -1.93
C LEU A 65 17.98 -8.53 -2.55
N PRO A 66 17.21 -7.53 -2.07
CA PRO A 66 15.91 -7.19 -2.66
C PRO A 66 16.02 -6.77 -4.14
N THR A 67 17.11 -6.06 -4.47
CA THR A 67 17.39 -5.65 -5.87
C THR A 67 17.71 -6.85 -6.74
N ALA A 68 18.50 -7.81 -6.23
CA ALA A 68 18.85 -9.03 -6.96
C ALA A 68 17.63 -9.92 -7.20
N GLU A 69 16.79 -10.12 -6.20
CA GLU A 69 15.51 -10.86 -6.31
C GLU A 69 14.60 -10.22 -7.35
N HIS A 70 14.56 -8.91 -7.34
CA HIS A 70 13.77 -8.17 -8.30
C HIS A 70 14.26 -8.35 -9.75
N VAL A 71 15.58 -8.30 -9.99
CA VAL A 71 16.15 -8.57 -11.32
C VAL A 71 15.85 -10.01 -11.76
N GLU A 72 15.89 -11.00 -10.82
CA GLU A 72 15.50 -12.38 -11.12
C GLU A 72 14.04 -12.45 -11.59
N GLU A 73 13.11 -11.81 -10.88
CA GLU A 73 11.70 -11.76 -11.28
C GLU A 73 11.51 -11.16 -12.67
N LEU A 74 12.29 -10.12 -13.01
CA LEU A 74 12.25 -9.48 -14.32
C LEU A 74 12.68 -10.42 -15.43
N VAL A 75 13.80 -11.10 -15.23
CA VAL A 75 14.36 -12.03 -16.23
C VAL A 75 13.42 -13.22 -16.43
N VAL A 76 12.96 -13.83 -15.32
CA VAL A 76 11.99 -14.94 -15.35
C VAL A 76 10.67 -14.48 -16.00
N GLY A 77 10.19 -13.27 -15.67
CA GLY A 77 9.01 -12.69 -16.30
C GLY A 77 9.18 -12.45 -17.81
N ALA A 78 10.36 -12.01 -18.24
CA ALA A 78 10.67 -11.84 -19.66
C ALA A 78 10.73 -13.19 -20.41
N GLU A 79 11.36 -14.21 -19.82
CA GLU A 79 11.42 -15.56 -20.38
C GLU A 79 10.01 -16.17 -20.51
N ARG A 80 9.17 -16.02 -19.49
CA ARG A 80 7.76 -16.46 -19.51
C ARG A 80 6.95 -15.77 -20.63
N LYS A 81 7.15 -14.47 -20.83
CA LYS A 81 6.49 -13.72 -21.92
C LYS A 81 6.85 -14.27 -23.30
N ILE A 82 8.11 -14.61 -23.50
CA ILE A 82 8.61 -15.15 -24.79
C ILE A 82 8.11 -16.58 -25.02
N THR A 83 8.01 -17.38 -23.96
CA THR A 83 7.57 -18.78 -24.02
C THR A 83 6.04 -18.96 -24.01
N GLY A 84 5.26 -17.87 -23.97
CA GLY A 84 3.79 -17.92 -23.95
C GLY A 84 3.20 -18.24 -22.57
N GLY A 85 4.01 -18.25 -21.50
CA GLY A 85 3.62 -18.60 -20.15
C GLY A 85 2.92 -17.49 -19.34
N ASP A 86 2.57 -16.35 -19.96
CA ASP A 86 1.94 -15.19 -19.26
C ASP A 86 0.44 -15.40 -18.95
N GLN A 87 -0.08 -16.61 -19.13
CA GLN A 87 -1.43 -17.01 -18.72
C GLN A 87 -1.48 -17.73 -17.36
N GLU A 88 -0.34 -17.93 -16.71
CA GLU A 88 -0.28 -18.63 -15.43
C GLU A 88 -0.72 -17.72 -14.28
N PHE A 89 -1.79 -18.17 -13.60
CA PHE A 89 -2.29 -17.57 -12.37
C PHE A 89 -1.54 -18.15 -11.18
N GLU A 90 -0.23 -17.89 -11.10
CA GLU A 90 0.64 -18.35 -10.02
C GLU A 90 1.70 -17.32 -9.62
N GLY A 91 2.29 -17.49 -8.42
CA GLY A 91 3.31 -16.66 -7.82
C GLY A 91 2.78 -15.49 -7.00
N ALA A 92 3.69 -14.75 -6.37
CA ALA A 92 3.34 -13.67 -5.46
C ALA A 92 2.76 -12.44 -6.18
N ILE A 93 1.81 -11.77 -5.53
CA ILE A 93 1.34 -10.42 -5.86
C ILE A 93 1.40 -9.57 -4.59
N ARG A 94 2.21 -8.52 -4.60
CA ARG A 94 2.33 -7.54 -3.53
C ARG A 94 1.35 -6.39 -3.76
N LEU A 95 0.36 -6.28 -2.88
CA LEU A 95 -0.63 -5.21 -2.91
C LEU A 95 -0.44 -4.26 -1.73
N THR A 96 -0.18 -3.00 -2.01
CA THR A 96 -0.17 -1.96 -0.98
C THR A 96 -1.45 -1.14 -1.02
N MET A 97 -1.97 -0.80 0.17
CA MET A 97 -3.21 -0.05 0.32
C MET A 97 -3.20 0.80 1.60
N PRO A 98 -3.98 1.89 1.69
CA PRO A 98 -4.09 2.63 2.94
C PRO A 98 -4.59 1.73 4.08
N PRO A 99 -4.04 1.85 5.31
CA PRO A 99 -4.48 1.09 6.48
C PRO A 99 -5.79 1.68 7.03
N VAL A 100 -6.92 1.45 6.35
CA VAL A 100 -8.21 2.05 6.72
C VAL A 100 -9.23 1.00 7.13
N ASN A 101 -9.85 1.19 8.27
CA ASN A 101 -11.05 0.44 8.66
C ASN A 101 -12.18 0.76 7.66
N GLY A 102 -13.00 -0.24 7.35
CA GLY A 102 -14.12 -0.10 6.39
C GLY A 102 -13.89 -0.74 5.03
N MET A 103 -12.67 -1.23 4.75
CA MET A 103 -12.35 -2.00 3.54
C MET A 103 -12.41 -3.53 3.75
N GLY A 104 -13.12 -4.01 4.76
CA GLY A 104 -13.22 -5.45 5.04
C GLY A 104 -13.79 -6.27 3.89
N SER A 105 -14.71 -5.70 3.11
CA SER A 105 -15.25 -6.33 1.91
C SER A 105 -14.20 -6.54 0.83
N LEU A 106 -13.23 -5.63 0.71
CA LEU A 106 -12.12 -5.78 -0.21
C LEU A 106 -11.22 -6.96 0.18
N VAL A 107 -10.93 -7.13 1.48
CA VAL A 107 -10.16 -8.27 1.98
C VAL A 107 -10.91 -9.59 1.74
N SER A 108 -12.24 -9.58 1.91
CA SER A 108 -13.08 -10.75 1.59
C SER A 108 -13.04 -11.09 0.10
N ALA A 109 -13.12 -10.10 -0.79
CA ALA A 109 -12.99 -10.30 -2.25
C ALA A 109 -11.59 -10.82 -2.64
N MET A 110 -10.54 -10.42 -1.93
CA MET A 110 -9.19 -11.00 -2.09
C MET A 110 -9.12 -12.46 -1.63
N GLY A 111 -9.86 -12.84 -0.59
CA GLY A 111 -10.01 -14.24 -0.17
C GLY A 111 -10.69 -15.09 -1.24
N GLU A 112 -11.76 -14.59 -1.86
CA GLU A 112 -12.42 -15.24 -3.00
C GLU A 112 -11.47 -15.38 -4.20
N PHE A 113 -10.68 -14.34 -4.48
CA PHE A 113 -9.66 -14.36 -5.53
C PHE A 113 -8.60 -15.43 -5.27
N ALA A 114 -8.05 -15.50 -4.05
CA ALA A 114 -7.05 -16.50 -3.68
C ALA A 114 -7.62 -17.94 -3.77
N THR A 115 -8.89 -18.12 -3.41
CA THR A 115 -9.58 -19.41 -3.56
C THR A 115 -9.73 -19.79 -5.04
N ARG A 116 -10.04 -18.82 -5.89
CA ARG A 116 -10.20 -19.04 -7.35
C ARG A 116 -8.87 -19.31 -8.06
N TYR A 117 -7.78 -18.76 -7.54
CA TYR A 117 -6.43 -18.88 -8.12
C TYR A 117 -5.44 -19.36 -7.07
N PRO A 118 -5.46 -20.65 -6.69
CA PRO A 118 -4.68 -21.19 -5.57
C PRO A 118 -3.17 -21.16 -5.77
N GLY A 119 -2.68 -20.93 -6.99
CA GLY A 119 -1.25 -20.72 -7.27
C GLY A 119 -0.77 -19.29 -7.00
N ILE A 120 -1.68 -18.35 -6.65
CA ILE A 120 -1.32 -16.97 -6.36
C ILE A 120 -1.18 -16.78 -4.85
N GLU A 121 -0.06 -16.20 -4.44
CA GLU A 121 0.21 -15.75 -3.07
C GLU A 121 -0.02 -14.24 -2.99
N LEU A 122 -0.95 -13.79 -2.13
CA LEU A 122 -1.22 -12.37 -1.92
C LEU A 122 -0.46 -11.86 -0.70
N GLU A 123 0.41 -10.88 -0.90
CA GLU A 123 1.06 -10.12 0.16
C GLU A 123 0.38 -8.76 0.29
N LEU A 124 -0.37 -8.55 1.38
CA LEU A 124 -1.08 -7.30 1.64
C LEU A 124 -0.23 -6.42 2.56
N MET A 125 0.19 -5.26 2.07
CA MET A 125 1.06 -4.32 2.78
C MET A 125 0.31 -3.01 3.06
N PRO A 126 -0.37 -2.87 4.23
CA PRO A 126 -1.02 -1.62 4.59
C PRO A 126 0.02 -0.53 4.83
N SER A 127 -0.02 0.55 4.04
CA SER A 127 0.86 1.70 4.19
C SER A 127 0.24 2.97 3.63
N ASN A 128 0.41 4.10 4.35
CA ASN A 128 0.11 5.44 3.85
C ASN A 128 1.28 6.04 3.08
N GLU A 129 2.46 5.47 3.18
CA GLU A 129 3.63 5.93 2.46
C GLU A 129 3.47 5.66 0.96
N ALA A 130 3.97 6.57 0.16
CA ALA A 130 4.09 6.37 -1.27
C ALA A 130 5.22 5.36 -1.52
N LEU A 131 4.92 4.05 -1.30
CA LEU A 131 5.83 3.00 -1.72
C LEU A 131 6.11 3.18 -3.21
N ASP A 132 7.38 3.21 -3.55
CA ASP A 132 7.83 3.49 -4.90
C ASP A 132 7.55 2.29 -5.81
N LEU A 133 6.42 2.34 -6.52
CA LEU A 133 6.07 1.35 -7.53
C LEU A 133 7.14 1.27 -8.64
N SER A 134 7.98 2.31 -8.80
CA SER A 134 9.11 2.27 -9.74
C SER A 134 10.24 1.40 -9.23
N ARG A 135 10.41 1.31 -7.91
CA ARG A 135 11.34 0.36 -7.25
C ARG A 135 10.73 -1.01 -7.03
N ARG A 136 9.47 -1.19 -7.46
CA ARG A 136 8.70 -2.43 -7.35
C ARG A 136 8.61 -2.98 -5.91
N GLU A 137 8.55 -2.09 -4.95
CA GLU A 137 8.22 -2.44 -3.56
C GLU A 137 6.82 -3.04 -3.46
N ALA A 138 5.95 -2.77 -4.45
CA ALA A 138 4.66 -3.39 -4.65
C ALA A 138 4.34 -3.55 -6.14
N ASP A 139 3.51 -4.53 -6.50
CA ASP A 139 3.04 -4.79 -7.86
C ASP A 139 1.78 -3.99 -8.20
N ILE A 140 0.88 -3.89 -7.22
CA ILE A 140 -0.37 -3.14 -7.29
C ILE A 140 -0.45 -2.22 -6.06
N ALA A 141 -0.93 -1.00 -6.27
CA ALA A 141 -1.18 -0.06 -5.19
C ALA A 141 -2.60 0.50 -5.27
N ILE A 142 -3.35 0.44 -4.17
CA ILE A 142 -4.54 1.26 -3.99
C ILE A 142 -4.08 2.54 -3.31
N ARG A 143 -4.39 3.70 -3.91
CA ARG A 143 -3.92 5.00 -3.41
C ARG A 143 -5.01 6.04 -3.39
N VAL A 144 -4.96 6.85 -2.35
CA VAL A 144 -5.71 8.10 -2.25
C VAL A 144 -4.88 9.20 -2.89
N MET A 145 -5.45 9.89 -3.87
CA MET A 145 -4.82 10.99 -4.58
C MET A 145 -5.63 12.27 -4.40
N PRO A 146 -5.01 13.45 -4.47
CA PRO A 146 -5.76 14.71 -4.50
C PRO A 146 -6.81 14.69 -5.60
N GLN A 147 -7.94 15.36 -5.36
CA GLN A 147 -9.02 15.48 -6.33
C GLN A 147 -8.48 15.98 -7.69
N GLY A 148 -8.80 15.25 -8.75
CA GLY A 148 -8.41 15.61 -10.13
C GLY A 148 -6.94 15.31 -10.48
N ALA A 149 -6.13 14.82 -9.52
CA ALA A 149 -4.76 14.44 -9.81
C ALA A 149 -4.72 13.18 -10.71
N GLN A 150 -3.74 13.16 -11.61
CA GLN A 150 -3.49 12.02 -12.49
C GLN A 150 -2.27 11.23 -12.00
N PRO A 151 -2.27 9.90 -12.14
CA PRO A 151 -1.10 9.09 -11.87
C PRO A 151 0.11 9.52 -12.72
N PRO A 152 1.35 9.35 -12.20
CA PRO A 152 2.57 9.56 -12.98
C PRO A 152 2.59 8.70 -14.26
N ASP A 153 3.24 9.21 -15.31
CA ASP A 153 3.27 8.58 -16.64
C ASP A 153 3.85 7.17 -16.69
N TYR A 154 4.68 6.78 -15.73
CA TYR A 154 5.24 5.43 -15.64
C TYR A 154 4.28 4.41 -15.03
N LEU A 155 3.14 4.85 -14.48
CA LEU A 155 2.10 3.99 -13.94
C LEU A 155 0.89 3.89 -14.88
N ILE A 156 0.19 2.79 -14.77
CA ILE A 156 -1.17 2.63 -15.28
C ILE A 156 -2.10 2.78 -14.09
N GLY A 157 -2.96 3.80 -14.15
CA GLY A 157 -3.98 4.05 -13.17
C GLY A 157 -5.37 3.70 -13.69
N ARG A 158 -6.18 3.06 -12.84
CA ARG A 158 -7.63 2.98 -13.02
C ARG A 158 -8.29 3.72 -11.88
N TYR A 159 -9.05 4.74 -12.22
CA TYR A 159 -9.91 5.44 -11.27
C TYR A 159 -10.96 4.50 -10.71
N LEU A 160 -11.13 4.48 -9.39
CA LEU A 160 -12.07 3.64 -8.68
C LEU A 160 -13.32 4.43 -8.28
N CYS A 161 -13.15 5.46 -7.46
CA CYS A 161 -14.26 6.28 -7.00
C CYS A 161 -13.76 7.58 -6.36
N PRO A 162 -14.64 8.61 -6.22
CA PRO A 162 -14.38 9.73 -5.36
C PRO A 162 -14.44 9.30 -3.90
N LEU A 163 -13.65 9.95 -3.06
CA LEU A 163 -13.74 9.86 -1.61
C LEU A 163 -14.32 11.16 -1.07
N THR A 164 -15.40 11.04 -0.34
CA THR A 164 -16.02 12.17 0.35
C THR A 164 -15.61 12.21 1.82
N ALA A 165 -15.57 13.41 2.37
CA ALA A 165 -15.28 13.66 3.78
C ALA A 165 -16.24 14.70 4.34
N SER A 166 -16.42 14.67 5.66
CA SER A 166 -17.23 15.61 6.42
C SER A 166 -16.75 15.70 7.85
N SER A 167 -17.34 16.60 8.64
CA SER A 167 -17.12 16.73 10.07
C SER A 167 -18.05 15.80 10.84
N TYR A 168 -17.48 15.02 11.74
CA TYR A 168 -18.18 13.99 12.53
C TYR A 168 -17.95 14.15 14.03
N VAL A 169 -18.94 13.73 14.82
CA VAL A 169 -18.94 13.81 16.27
C VAL A 169 -19.73 12.65 16.86
N HIS A 170 -19.44 12.24 18.10
CA HIS A 170 -20.31 11.33 18.82
C HIS A 170 -21.61 12.03 19.19
N ARG A 171 -22.79 11.41 18.94
CA ARG A 171 -24.10 12.01 19.13
C ARG A 171 -24.35 12.57 20.53
N GLU A 172 -23.79 11.95 21.56
CA GLU A 172 -23.94 12.41 22.96
C GLU A 172 -23.18 13.70 23.29
N LEU A 173 -22.29 14.16 22.42
CA LEU A 173 -21.66 15.47 22.55
C LEU A 173 -22.50 16.60 21.97
N LEU A 174 -23.57 16.30 21.25
CA LEU A 174 -24.51 17.29 20.75
C LEU A 174 -25.56 17.59 21.85
N ASN A 175 -25.91 18.87 22.00
CA ASN A 175 -27.01 19.27 22.88
C ASN A 175 -28.34 18.82 22.25
N PRO A 176 -29.15 17.96 22.90
CA PRO A 176 -30.41 17.51 22.33
C PRO A 176 -31.45 18.63 22.09
N GLU A 177 -31.39 19.71 22.89
CA GLU A 177 -32.31 20.84 22.79
C GLU A 177 -31.86 21.87 21.73
N ARG A 178 -30.53 21.92 21.41
CA ARG A 178 -29.92 22.83 20.44
C ARG A 178 -28.82 22.09 19.69
N PRO A 179 -29.16 21.12 18.84
CA PRO A 179 -28.15 20.31 18.15
C PRO A 179 -27.29 21.13 17.16
N GLU A 180 -27.77 22.28 16.71
CA GLU A 180 -27.04 23.23 15.85
C GLU A 180 -25.98 24.04 16.59
N ASP A 181 -26.04 24.14 17.93
CA ASP A 181 -25.02 24.83 18.72
C ASP A 181 -23.83 23.91 18.97
N VAL A 182 -22.82 24.08 18.13
CA VAL A 182 -21.56 23.32 18.15
C VAL A 182 -20.40 24.09 18.75
N SER A 183 -20.65 25.29 19.30
CA SER A 183 -19.62 26.21 19.81
C SER A 183 -18.77 25.64 20.94
N HIS A 184 -19.26 24.62 21.64
CA HIS A 184 -18.59 23.93 22.75
C HIS A 184 -17.70 22.77 22.26
N LEU A 185 -17.78 22.39 20.99
CA LEU A 185 -16.98 21.29 20.44
C LEU A 185 -15.54 21.72 20.18
N THR A 186 -14.65 20.73 20.21
CA THR A 186 -13.25 20.92 19.89
C THR A 186 -12.80 19.87 18.85
N TRP A 187 -11.81 20.24 18.05
CA TRP A 187 -11.29 19.33 17.04
C TRP A 187 -10.31 18.30 17.58
N ILE A 188 -10.42 17.10 17.05
CA ILE A 188 -9.37 16.10 16.98
C ILE A 188 -8.71 16.30 15.60
N GLY A 189 -7.50 16.87 15.57
CA GLY A 189 -6.79 17.21 14.34
C GLY A 189 -5.52 16.40 14.14
N LYS A 190 -4.76 16.77 13.13
CA LYS A 190 -3.39 16.33 12.98
C LYS A 190 -2.47 17.19 13.84
N ASN A 191 -1.23 16.72 14.07
CA ASN A 191 -0.27 17.38 14.95
C ASN A 191 -0.21 18.91 14.68
N PRO A 192 -0.42 19.78 15.68
CA PRO A 192 -0.36 21.22 15.54
C PRO A 192 1.10 21.71 15.40
N GLY A 193 1.85 21.19 14.44
CA GLY A 193 3.10 21.83 14.02
C GLY A 193 2.81 23.19 13.43
N ASN A 194 3.76 24.13 13.46
CA ASN A 194 3.70 25.56 13.10
C ASN A 194 3.03 25.96 11.76
N GLN A 195 2.30 25.08 11.11
CA GLN A 195 1.46 25.40 9.95
C GLN A 195 0.01 25.47 10.40
N VAL A 196 -0.61 26.63 10.18
CA VAL A 196 -2.07 26.77 10.23
C VAL A 196 -2.66 25.58 9.47
N GLU A 197 -3.41 24.74 10.16
CA GLU A 197 -3.87 23.48 9.61
C GLU A 197 -4.77 23.76 8.40
N THR A 198 -4.22 23.63 7.22
CA THR A 198 -4.90 23.94 5.95
C THR A 198 -6.17 23.11 5.75
N TRP A 199 -6.31 21.99 6.48
CA TRP A 199 -7.52 21.17 6.48
C TRP A 199 -8.69 21.84 7.20
N LEU A 200 -8.44 22.61 8.29
CA LEU A 200 -9.48 23.37 9.01
C LEU A 200 -10.23 24.34 8.09
N GLN A 201 -9.50 25.00 7.20
CA GLN A 201 -10.08 25.93 6.23
C GLN A 201 -11.00 25.26 5.20
N LYS A 202 -10.97 23.93 5.12
CA LYS A 202 -11.87 23.14 4.26
C LYS A 202 -13.12 22.65 4.98
N THR A 203 -13.24 22.95 6.28
CA THR A 203 -14.38 22.56 7.10
C THR A 203 -15.35 23.72 7.28
N ASP A 204 -16.56 23.42 7.72
CA ASP A 204 -17.59 24.44 8.02
C ASP A 204 -17.35 25.13 9.38
N PHE A 205 -16.35 24.67 10.17
CA PHE A 205 -16.10 25.15 11.53
C PHE A 205 -14.62 25.47 11.78
N PRO A 206 -14.02 26.37 10.98
CA PRO A 206 -12.58 26.64 11.03
C PRO A 206 -12.14 27.37 12.31
N ASP A 207 -13.07 28.04 13.01
CA ASP A 207 -12.78 28.85 14.19
C ASP A 207 -12.81 28.04 15.50
N LEU A 208 -13.26 26.75 15.47
CA LEU A 208 -13.27 25.90 16.64
C LEU A 208 -11.87 25.40 17.00
N PRO A 209 -11.53 25.38 18.31
CA PRO A 209 -10.17 25.06 18.74
C PRO A 209 -9.80 23.58 18.49
N VAL A 210 -8.58 23.33 18.07
CA VAL A 210 -7.98 21.98 18.03
C VAL A 210 -7.44 21.66 19.42
N ARG A 211 -7.97 20.62 20.05
CA ARG A 211 -7.58 20.22 21.40
C ARG A 211 -6.70 18.97 21.44
N HIS A 212 -6.97 18.03 20.56
CA HIS A 212 -6.26 16.76 20.49
C HIS A 212 -5.63 16.54 19.14
N ALA A 213 -4.44 15.89 19.11
CA ALA A 213 -3.73 15.58 17.89
C ALA A 213 -3.64 14.06 17.70
N ILE A 214 -4.23 13.54 16.62
CA ILE A 214 -4.20 12.14 16.25
C ILE A 214 -3.99 12.06 14.73
N ASP A 215 -2.93 11.40 14.30
CA ASP A 215 -2.55 11.29 12.87
C ASP A 215 -2.86 9.91 12.25
N ASN A 216 -3.67 9.10 12.91
CA ASN A 216 -4.11 7.81 12.40
C ASN A 216 -5.63 7.78 12.34
N ILE A 217 -6.19 7.55 11.14
CA ILE A 217 -7.65 7.61 10.92
C ILE A 217 -8.42 6.58 11.77
N ASN A 218 -7.85 5.40 12.03
CA ASN A 218 -8.51 4.39 12.84
C ASN A 218 -8.60 4.85 14.30
N LEU A 219 -7.52 5.44 14.83
CA LEU A 219 -7.51 6.05 16.15
C LEU A 219 -8.41 7.28 16.25
N VAL A 220 -8.55 8.06 15.16
CA VAL A 220 -9.53 9.17 15.11
C VAL A 220 -10.95 8.63 15.26
N VAL A 221 -11.32 7.53 14.60
CA VAL A 221 -12.64 6.89 14.76
C VAL A 221 -12.84 6.40 16.20
N ASP A 222 -11.82 5.79 16.82
CA ASP A 222 -11.90 5.36 18.21
C ASP A 222 -11.99 6.56 19.17
N ALA A 223 -11.29 7.65 18.89
CA ALA A 223 -11.39 8.90 19.68
C ALA A 223 -12.78 9.54 19.56
N LEU A 224 -13.41 9.51 18.38
CA LEU A 224 -14.82 9.92 18.22
C LEU A 224 -15.74 9.06 19.08
N ARG A 225 -15.56 7.72 19.08
CA ARG A 225 -16.30 6.78 19.96
C ARG A 225 -16.06 7.08 21.43
N GLY A 226 -14.82 7.45 21.77
CA GLY A 226 -14.42 7.87 23.12
C GLY A 226 -14.86 9.29 23.49
N LYS A 227 -15.63 9.98 22.64
CA LYS A 227 -16.17 11.34 22.89
C LYS A 227 -15.09 12.40 23.14
N MET A 228 -13.92 12.26 22.49
CA MET A 228 -12.81 13.20 22.68
C MET A 228 -13.01 14.54 21.97
N GLY A 229 -13.99 14.64 21.07
CA GLY A 229 -14.28 15.83 20.28
C GLY A 229 -14.89 15.50 18.92
N MET A 230 -14.76 16.41 17.97
CA MET A 230 -15.17 16.20 16.58
C MET A 230 -13.95 16.05 15.67
N ALA A 231 -14.14 15.41 14.53
CA ALA A 231 -13.06 15.19 13.56
C ALA A 231 -13.54 15.37 12.12
N PHE A 232 -12.67 15.86 11.25
CA PHE A 232 -12.86 15.81 9.82
C PHE A 232 -12.34 14.47 9.31
N ALA A 233 -13.22 13.64 8.77
CA ALA A 233 -12.91 12.27 8.42
C ALA A 233 -13.57 11.83 7.10
N PRO A 234 -12.97 10.86 6.37
CA PRO A 234 -13.62 10.24 5.24
C PRO A 234 -14.94 9.58 5.65
N CYS A 235 -16.00 9.78 4.88
CA CYS A 235 -17.35 9.30 5.20
C CYS A 235 -17.40 7.79 5.42
N PHE A 236 -16.63 7.03 4.66
CA PHE A 236 -16.59 5.57 4.79
C PHE A 236 -15.96 5.08 6.10
N SER A 237 -15.07 5.85 6.72
CA SER A 237 -14.40 5.44 7.96
C SER A 237 -15.37 5.37 9.15
N VAL A 238 -16.46 6.12 9.07
CA VAL A 238 -17.52 6.19 10.11
C VAL A 238 -18.84 5.54 9.67
N TYR A 239 -18.92 5.01 8.47
CA TYR A 239 -20.16 4.49 7.87
C TYR A 239 -20.89 3.45 8.74
N ASN A 240 -20.15 2.58 9.40
CA ASN A 240 -20.69 1.53 10.26
C ASN A 240 -20.62 1.90 11.76
N GLN A 241 -20.58 3.19 12.10
CA GLN A 241 -20.50 3.69 13.48
C GLN A 241 -21.83 4.37 13.86
N PRO A 242 -22.80 3.65 14.47
CA PRO A 242 -24.16 4.16 14.67
C PRO A 242 -24.22 5.40 15.57
N ASP A 243 -23.25 5.55 16.49
CA ASP A 243 -23.20 6.67 17.44
C ASP A 243 -22.39 7.86 16.94
N ILE A 244 -21.68 7.70 15.83
CA ILE A 244 -20.96 8.78 15.17
C ILE A 244 -21.86 9.39 14.12
N VAL A 245 -22.19 10.66 14.28
CA VAL A 245 -23.07 11.40 13.40
C VAL A 245 -22.34 12.56 12.76
N ARG A 246 -22.80 12.99 11.60
CA ARG A 246 -22.29 14.22 10.98
C ARG A 246 -22.67 15.41 11.85
N VAL A 247 -21.72 16.32 12.08
CA VAL A 247 -21.94 17.56 12.81
C VAL A 247 -23.06 18.35 12.12
N PRO A 248 -24.09 18.83 12.83
CA PRO A 248 -25.12 19.66 12.24
C PRO A 248 -24.52 20.89 11.53
N GLY A 249 -24.99 21.15 10.33
CA GLY A 249 -24.43 22.20 9.45
C GLY A 249 -23.18 21.79 8.66
N ALA A 250 -22.58 20.62 8.92
CA ALA A 250 -21.43 20.17 8.16
C ALA A 250 -21.81 19.72 6.74
N THR A 251 -21.04 20.16 5.76
CA THR A 251 -21.16 19.75 4.35
C THR A 251 -20.35 18.48 4.07
N VAL A 252 -20.77 17.73 3.05
CA VAL A 252 -19.99 16.63 2.50
C VAL A 252 -19.22 17.14 1.30
N ILE A 253 -17.90 17.07 1.36
CA ILE A 253 -17.05 17.53 0.27
C ILE A 253 -16.37 16.36 -0.45
N HIS A 254 -16.12 16.52 -1.74
CA HIS A 254 -15.22 15.65 -2.48
C HIS A 254 -13.80 16.00 -2.09
N HIS A 255 -13.17 15.15 -1.28
CA HIS A 255 -11.87 15.44 -0.68
C HIS A 255 -10.69 14.91 -1.52
N SER A 256 -10.85 13.71 -2.08
CA SER A 256 -9.80 13.02 -2.81
C SER A 256 -10.38 11.94 -3.73
N ASP A 257 -9.52 11.30 -4.50
CA ASP A 257 -9.86 10.24 -5.43
C ASP A 257 -9.14 8.93 -5.07
N MET A 258 -9.83 7.81 -5.22
CA MET A 258 -9.25 6.48 -5.04
C MET A 258 -8.86 5.91 -6.40
N TRP A 259 -7.63 5.42 -6.48
CA TRP A 259 -7.06 4.82 -7.67
C TRP A 259 -6.46 3.45 -7.37
N VAL A 260 -6.52 2.54 -8.33
CA VAL A 260 -5.64 1.37 -8.36
C VAL A 260 -4.56 1.60 -9.42
N LEU A 261 -3.32 1.43 -9.00
CA LEU A 261 -2.11 1.75 -9.77
C LEU A 261 -1.27 0.49 -9.95
N THR A 262 -0.61 0.38 -11.09
CA THR A 262 0.39 -0.67 -11.37
C THR A 262 1.44 -0.13 -12.34
N HIS A 263 2.65 -0.70 -12.31
CA HIS A 263 3.69 -0.31 -13.26
C HIS A 263 3.32 -0.73 -14.69
N LYS A 264 3.69 0.07 -15.70
CA LYS A 264 3.38 -0.19 -17.11
C LYS A 264 3.87 -1.57 -17.59
N ASP A 265 4.99 -2.04 -17.07
CA ASP A 265 5.56 -3.35 -17.44
C ASP A 265 4.65 -4.53 -17.06
N LEU A 266 3.84 -4.36 -16.00
CA LEU A 266 2.91 -5.38 -15.51
C LEU A 266 1.54 -5.35 -16.19
N ARG A 267 1.35 -4.45 -17.19
CA ARG A 267 0.03 -4.25 -17.85
C ARG A 267 -0.53 -5.49 -18.53
N LEU A 268 0.36 -6.35 -19.05
CA LEU A 268 -0.01 -7.55 -19.81
C LEU A 268 -0.17 -8.79 -18.95
N SER A 269 0.27 -8.75 -17.69
CA SER A 269 0.13 -9.88 -16.77
C SER A 269 -1.34 -10.19 -16.49
N ALA A 270 -1.75 -11.43 -16.77
CA ALA A 270 -3.13 -11.88 -16.58
C ALA A 270 -3.55 -11.84 -15.11
N ARG A 271 -2.65 -12.28 -14.20
CA ARG A 271 -2.90 -12.27 -12.75
C ARG A 271 -3.09 -10.85 -12.20
N MET A 272 -2.26 -9.89 -12.66
CA MET A 272 -2.38 -8.47 -12.25
C MET A 272 -3.66 -7.85 -12.77
N ARG A 273 -4.07 -8.17 -14.00
CA ARG A 273 -5.33 -7.72 -14.57
C ARG A 273 -6.51 -8.26 -13.78
N ALA A 274 -6.53 -9.57 -13.51
CA ALA A 274 -7.60 -10.22 -12.77
C ALA A 274 -7.77 -9.61 -11.37
N LEU A 275 -6.68 -9.37 -10.63
CA LEU A 275 -6.78 -8.74 -9.30
C LEU A 275 -7.25 -7.29 -9.38
N ARG A 276 -6.77 -6.49 -10.36
CA ARG A 276 -7.27 -5.12 -10.57
C ARG A 276 -8.75 -5.07 -10.91
N ASP A 277 -9.25 -6.04 -11.68
CA ASP A 277 -10.66 -6.10 -12.05
C ASP A 277 -11.54 -6.42 -10.84
N ILE A 278 -11.12 -7.36 -9.99
CA ILE A 278 -11.80 -7.66 -8.73
C ILE A 278 -11.79 -6.45 -7.78
N ILE A 279 -10.64 -5.78 -7.64
CA ILE A 279 -10.55 -4.54 -6.86
C ILE A 279 -11.56 -3.51 -7.38
N ALA A 280 -11.60 -3.28 -8.69
CA ALA A 280 -12.48 -2.29 -9.28
C ALA A 280 -13.97 -2.67 -9.15
N GLU A 281 -14.30 -3.96 -9.28
CA GLU A 281 -15.65 -4.46 -9.05
C GLU A 281 -16.08 -4.22 -7.60
N GLU A 282 -15.23 -4.55 -6.64
CA GLU A 282 -15.53 -4.37 -5.22
C GLU A 282 -15.72 -2.89 -4.86
N PHE A 283 -14.85 -2.01 -5.37
CA PHE A 283 -15.05 -0.56 -5.20
C PHE A 283 -16.35 -0.07 -5.84
N GLY A 284 -16.77 -0.68 -6.93
CA GLY A 284 -18.10 -0.41 -7.53
C GLY A 284 -19.24 -0.74 -6.57
N LYS A 285 -19.18 -1.89 -5.89
CA LYS A 285 -20.18 -2.33 -4.91
C LYS A 285 -20.26 -1.41 -3.68
N ILE A 286 -19.11 -0.94 -3.18
CA ILE A 286 -19.05 -0.11 -1.98
C ILE A 286 -19.05 1.41 -2.26
N ARG A 287 -19.17 1.81 -3.51
CA ARG A 287 -19.12 3.23 -3.93
C ARG A 287 -20.06 4.13 -3.12
N HIS A 288 -21.29 3.65 -2.82
CA HIS A 288 -22.27 4.39 -2.02
C HIS A 288 -21.81 4.71 -0.59
N LYS A 289 -20.83 3.96 -0.04
CA LYS A 289 -20.22 4.23 1.26
C LYS A 289 -19.08 5.24 1.16
N LEU A 290 -18.43 5.30 0.01
CA LEU A 290 -17.25 6.12 -0.25
C LEU A 290 -17.64 7.52 -0.76
N ASP A 291 -18.73 7.60 -1.53
CA ASP A 291 -19.33 8.84 -2.03
C ASP A 291 -20.73 8.99 -1.45
N THR A 292 -20.84 9.73 -0.35
CA THR A 292 -22.11 9.96 0.37
C THR A 292 -22.76 11.30 0.00
N ARG A 293 -22.32 11.94 -1.09
CA ARG A 293 -22.98 13.14 -1.62
C ARG A 293 -24.39 12.78 -2.09
N PRO A 294 -25.37 13.69 -1.96
CA PRO A 294 -26.66 13.49 -2.60
C PRO A 294 -26.46 13.31 -4.12
N PRO A 295 -27.27 12.51 -4.80
CA PRO A 295 -27.24 12.44 -6.26
C PRO A 295 -27.45 13.84 -6.85
N PRO A 296 -26.81 14.15 -7.99
CA PRO A 296 -26.93 15.44 -8.66
C PRO A 296 -28.34 15.73 -9.12
#